data_2c7f19255f2774c2270f9fe978d358f3
#
_entry.id   2c7f19255f2774c2270f9fe978d358f3
#
_cell.length_a   1.000
_cell.length_b   1.000
_cell.length_c   1.000
_cell.angle_alpha   90.00
_cell.angle_beta   90.00
_cell.angle_gamma   90.00
#
_symmetry.space_group_name_H-M   'P 1'
#
loop_
_entity.id
_entity.type
_entity.pdbx_description
1 polymer ?
#
loop_
_entity_poly.entity_id
_entity_poly.type
_entity_poly.pdbx_seq_one_letter_code
_entity_poly.pdbx_strand_id
1 'polypeptide(L)'
;MRQKIVNIFLISLLLSSFAEAKSSDRNQAMDINADHSDALLTDDGDSSISGNVLISQGSLQIYADKAVVTRVKGDTSKVTLSGNPARMQQTNDNGELMKATAKQIVYFLNTEQINLLGGAVIDQPRGSMRGEVIRYDIKSGRLTGGGDGSRIQMRLEPKTQAKK
;
A
#
# COMPACT_ATOMS: atom_id res chain seq x y z
N MET A 1 16.67 36.31 -59.39
CA MET A 1 16.35 36.44 -57.95
C MET A 1 15.71 35.19 -57.47
N ARG A 2 16.44 34.37 -56.67
CA ARG A 2 15.90 33.08 -56.15
C ARG A 2 15.62 33.28 -54.67
N GLN A 3 14.33 33.32 -54.32
CA GLN A 3 13.90 33.32 -52.93
C GLN A 3 14.10 31.94 -52.34
N LYS A 4 14.91 31.84 -51.26
CA LYS A 4 15.06 30.65 -50.46
C LYS A 4 13.94 30.60 -49.42
N ILE A 5 13.03 29.64 -49.58
CA ILE A 5 12.02 29.32 -48.57
C ILE A 5 12.71 28.56 -47.46
N VAL A 6 12.82 29.18 -46.30
CA VAL A 6 13.30 28.53 -45.08
C VAL A 6 12.10 27.85 -44.42
N ASN A 7 12.01 26.52 -44.54
CA ASN A 7 11.04 25.70 -43.80
C ASN A 7 11.47 25.61 -42.33
N ILE A 8 10.83 26.38 -41.48
CA ILE A 8 10.93 26.21 -40.03
C ILE A 8 10.07 25.02 -39.65
N PHE A 9 10.70 23.86 -39.42
CA PHE A 9 10.06 22.65 -38.88
C PHE A 9 9.87 22.87 -37.38
N LEU A 10 8.66 23.28 -37.01
CA LEU A 10 8.27 23.46 -35.62
C LEU A 10 8.12 22.04 -34.96
N ILE A 11 9.22 21.61 -34.32
CA ILE A 11 9.20 20.36 -33.51
C ILE A 11 8.35 20.65 -32.29
N SER A 12 7.08 20.21 -32.33
CA SER A 12 6.19 20.15 -31.21
C SER A 12 6.73 19.09 -30.23
N LEU A 13 7.43 19.53 -29.21
CA LEU A 13 7.90 18.71 -28.11
C LEU A 13 6.66 18.31 -27.28
N LEU A 14 6.08 17.15 -27.57
CA LEU A 14 5.08 16.50 -26.75
C LEU A 14 5.74 16.17 -25.40
N LEU A 15 5.58 17.06 -24.45
CA LEU A 15 5.81 16.76 -23.03
C LEU A 15 4.81 15.67 -22.63
N SER A 16 5.22 14.42 -22.79
CA SER A 16 4.57 13.29 -22.15
C SER A 16 4.68 13.50 -20.65
N SER A 17 3.63 14.03 -20.03
CA SER A 17 3.47 14.00 -18.59
C SER A 17 3.38 12.52 -18.21
N PHE A 18 4.52 11.93 -17.84
CA PHE A 18 4.51 10.67 -17.11
C PHE A 18 3.71 10.93 -15.85
N ALA A 19 2.53 10.35 -15.77
CA ALA A 19 1.79 10.24 -14.52
C ALA A 19 2.66 9.35 -13.61
N GLU A 20 3.57 9.97 -12.86
CA GLU A 20 4.26 9.29 -11.77
C GLU A 20 3.20 8.93 -10.75
N ALA A 21 2.90 7.64 -10.69
CA ALA A 21 2.14 7.06 -9.60
C ALA A 21 2.73 7.60 -8.28
N LYS A 22 1.87 7.89 -7.29
CA LYS A 22 2.30 8.40 -5.97
C LYS A 22 3.25 7.42 -5.27
N SER A 23 4.40 7.20 -5.87
CA SER A 23 5.58 6.60 -5.23
C SER A 23 6.09 7.45 -4.07
N SER A 24 5.48 8.63 -3.86
CA SER A 24 5.83 9.57 -2.80
C SER A 24 5.65 9.00 -1.40
N ASP A 25 4.64 8.16 -1.19
CA ASP A 25 4.37 7.61 0.16
C ASP A 25 5.51 6.72 0.65
N ARG A 26 6.14 5.95 -0.23
CA ARG A 26 7.25 5.06 0.07
C ARG A 26 8.52 5.76 0.52
N ASN A 27 8.72 6.98 0.05
CA ASN A 27 9.87 7.82 0.39
C ASN A 27 9.62 8.67 1.64
N GLN A 28 8.42 8.58 2.24
CA GLN A 28 8.07 9.24 3.48
C GLN A 28 8.62 8.44 4.67
N ALA A 29 8.94 9.14 5.75
CA ALA A 29 9.28 8.48 7.00
C ALA A 29 8.10 7.62 7.48
N MET A 30 8.41 6.48 8.08
CA MET A 30 7.43 5.66 8.77
C MET A 30 7.38 6.07 10.23
N ASP A 31 6.23 6.58 10.66
CA ASP A 31 5.97 6.93 12.06
C ASP A 31 5.21 5.80 12.75
N ILE A 32 5.61 5.47 13.97
CA ILE A 32 4.99 4.44 14.79
C ILE A 32 4.59 5.07 16.13
N ASN A 33 3.30 5.03 16.46
CA ASN A 33 2.75 5.48 17.74
C ASN A 33 2.10 4.29 18.44
N ALA A 34 2.32 4.17 19.75
CA ALA A 34 1.74 3.11 20.57
C ALA A 34 1.84 3.47 22.06
N ASP A 35 1.15 2.72 22.93
CA ASP A 35 1.21 2.92 24.37
C ASP A 35 2.47 2.33 25.00
N HIS A 36 2.99 1.20 24.44
CA HIS A 36 4.14 0.47 24.98
C HIS A 36 5.09 0.04 23.87
N SER A 37 6.38 0.10 24.13
CA SER A 37 7.43 -0.37 23.23
C SER A 37 8.49 -1.13 24.02
N ASP A 38 8.87 -2.31 23.53
CA ASP A 38 10.06 -3.06 23.91
C ASP A 38 10.94 -3.16 22.66
N ALA A 39 11.86 -2.22 22.55
CA ALA A 39 12.63 -2.02 21.32
C ALA A 39 14.09 -2.47 21.52
N LEU A 40 14.55 -3.33 20.61
CA LEU A 40 15.96 -3.66 20.45
C LEU A 40 16.64 -2.60 19.60
N LEU A 41 17.75 -2.05 20.09
CA LEU A 41 18.58 -1.09 19.36
C LEU A 41 19.76 -1.77 18.63
N THR A 42 19.61 -3.07 18.33
CA THR A 42 20.59 -3.86 17.58
C THR A 42 20.27 -3.86 16.09
N ASP A 43 21.26 -4.20 15.26
CA ASP A 43 21.11 -4.26 13.81
C ASP A 43 20.17 -5.39 13.37
N ASP A 44 20.11 -6.47 14.13
CA ASP A 44 19.24 -7.61 13.88
C ASP A 44 18.34 -7.89 15.07
N GLY A 45 17.08 -8.25 14.83
CA GLY A 45 16.14 -8.69 15.85
C GLY A 45 14.74 -8.10 15.71
N ASP A 46 13.91 -8.47 16.67
CA ASP A 46 12.50 -8.06 16.74
C ASP A 46 12.28 -7.07 17.88
N SER A 47 11.57 -5.99 17.58
CA SER A 47 11.03 -5.06 18.57
C SER A 47 9.52 -5.25 18.69
N SER A 48 9.00 -5.31 19.90
CA SER A 48 7.56 -5.48 20.16
C SER A 48 6.93 -4.16 20.58
N ILE A 49 5.79 -3.85 19.98
CA ILE A 49 5.04 -2.61 20.19
C ILE A 49 3.59 -2.99 20.45
N SER A 50 2.93 -2.40 21.44
CA SER A 50 1.56 -2.77 21.81
C SER A 50 0.76 -1.61 22.40
N GLY A 51 -0.56 -1.75 22.32
CA GLY A 51 -1.55 -0.77 22.76
C GLY A 51 -1.72 0.35 21.76
N ASN A 52 -2.91 0.48 21.18
CA ASN A 52 -3.30 1.55 20.25
C ASN A 52 -2.26 1.82 19.15
N VAL A 53 -1.71 0.75 18.57
CA VAL A 53 -0.65 0.89 17.57
C VAL A 53 -1.19 1.56 16.31
N LEU A 54 -0.54 2.67 15.93
CA LEU A 54 -0.75 3.36 14.64
C LEU A 54 0.59 3.45 13.92
N ILE A 55 0.65 2.88 12.73
CA ILE A 55 1.73 3.08 11.79
C ILE A 55 1.24 3.96 10.65
N SER A 56 2.02 4.99 10.31
CA SER A 56 1.74 5.88 9.18
C SER A 56 2.96 6.07 8.30
N GLN A 57 2.76 6.04 6.98
CA GLN A 57 3.76 6.31 5.96
C GLN A 57 3.06 6.93 4.74
N GLY A 58 3.19 8.24 4.59
CA GLY A 58 2.42 8.96 3.60
C GLY A 58 0.91 8.81 3.82
N SER A 59 0.17 8.34 2.81
CA SER A 59 -1.27 8.07 2.92
C SER A 59 -1.61 6.71 3.56
N LEU A 60 -0.61 5.82 3.69
CA LEU A 60 -0.79 4.52 4.36
C LEU A 60 -0.93 4.72 5.87
N GLN A 61 -1.99 4.18 6.44
CA GLN A 61 -2.23 4.11 7.88
C GLN A 61 -2.65 2.71 8.26
N ILE A 62 -2.03 2.14 9.30
CA ILE A 62 -2.36 0.80 9.82
C ILE A 62 -2.58 0.90 11.33
N TYR A 63 -3.75 0.42 11.77
CA TYR A 63 -4.17 0.37 13.16
C TYR A 63 -4.18 -1.08 13.64
N ALA A 64 -3.59 -1.35 14.80
CA ALA A 64 -3.49 -2.68 15.37
C ALA A 64 -3.43 -2.66 16.91
N ASP A 65 -3.59 -3.81 17.54
CA ASP A 65 -3.41 -3.96 18.98
C ASP A 65 -1.93 -4.19 19.33
N LYS A 66 -1.20 -4.85 18.41
CA LYS A 66 0.23 -5.18 18.56
C LYS A 66 0.94 -5.12 17.21
N ALA A 67 2.19 -4.69 17.22
CA ALA A 67 3.12 -4.79 16.11
C ALA A 67 4.45 -5.42 16.55
N VAL A 68 5.09 -6.15 15.62
CA VAL A 68 6.45 -6.63 15.72
C VAL A 68 7.22 -6.09 14.53
N VAL A 69 8.26 -5.32 14.82
CA VAL A 69 9.16 -4.73 13.83
C VAL A 69 10.42 -5.59 13.77
N THR A 70 10.65 -6.23 12.62
CA THR A 70 11.83 -7.05 12.37
C THR A 70 12.88 -6.22 11.63
N ARG A 71 14.10 -6.15 12.19
CA ARG A 71 15.27 -5.52 11.56
C ARG A 71 16.25 -6.58 11.08
N VAL A 72 16.87 -6.31 9.94
CA VAL A 72 17.94 -7.14 9.36
C VAL A 72 19.03 -6.21 8.84
N LYS A 73 20.25 -6.37 9.34
CA LYS A 73 21.41 -5.54 8.98
C LYS A 73 21.16 -4.03 9.16
N GLY A 74 20.48 -3.68 10.25
CA GLY A 74 20.18 -2.28 10.59
C GLY A 74 18.91 -1.72 9.94
N ASP A 75 18.37 -2.36 8.89
CA ASP A 75 17.19 -1.89 8.17
C ASP A 75 15.91 -2.60 8.65
N THR A 76 14.81 -1.86 8.69
CA THR A 76 13.50 -2.46 8.94
C THR A 76 13.09 -3.28 7.69
N SER A 77 13.02 -4.59 7.84
CA SER A 77 12.68 -5.50 6.74
C SER A 77 11.20 -5.84 6.69
N LYS A 78 10.57 -5.97 7.86
CA LYS A 78 9.19 -6.44 7.99
C LYS A 78 8.53 -5.85 9.22
N VAL A 79 7.24 -5.52 9.10
CA VAL A 79 6.38 -5.19 10.24
C VAL A 79 5.16 -6.13 10.23
N THR A 80 4.95 -6.83 11.34
CA THR A 80 3.82 -7.72 11.54
C THR A 80 2.86 -7.10 12.54
N LEU A 81 1.64 -6.80 12.10
CA LEU A 81 0.61 -6.16 12.91
C LEU A 81 -0.53 -7.15 13.17
N SER A 82 -1.01 -7.20 14.39
CA SER A 82 -2.11 -8.07 14.79
C SER A 82 -3.18 -7.27 15.52
N GLY A 83 -4.45 -7.60 15.26
CA GLY A 83 -5.60 -6.94 15.88
C GLY A 83 -6.88 -7.76 15.71
N ASN A 84 -7.96 -7.28 16.30
CA ASN A 84 -9.26 -7.95 16.21
C ASN A 84 -10.37 -7.05 15.64
N PRO A 85 -10.33 -6.73 14.34
CA PRO A 85 -9.23 -6.92 13.38
C PRO A 85 -8.21 -5.77 13.38
N ALA A 86 -7.02 -6.02 12.85
CA ALA A 86 -6.15 -4.96 12.37
C ALA A 86 -6.80 -4.30 11.14
N ARG A 87 -6.58 -2.98 10.97
CA ARG A 87 -7.19 -2.18 9.91
C ARG A 87 -6.12 -1.40 9.17
N MET A 88 -6.30 -1.27 7.88
CA MET A 88 -5.43 -0.49 7.01
C MET A 88 -6.25 0.43 6.13
N GLN A 89 -5.72 1.61 5.85
CA GLN A 89 -6.23 2.48 4.79
C GLN A 89 -5.09 3.12 4.02
N GLN A 90 -5.32 3.36 2.74
CA GLN A 90 -4.38 4.04 1.86
C GLN A 90 -5.14 4.73 0.73
N THR A 91 -4.68 5.89 0.31
CA THR A 91 -5.18 6.55 -0.89
C THR A 91 -4.30 6.15 -2.07
N ASN A 92 -4.90 5.61 -3.14
CA ASN A 92 -4.18 5.24 -4.34
C ASN A 92 -3.85 6.49 -5.20
N ASP A 93 -3.13 6.27 -6.30
CA ASP A 93 -2.68 7.33 -7.21
C ASP A 93 -3.83 8.12 -7.87
N ASN A 94 -5.01 7.53 -7.95
CA ASN A 94 -6.21 8.17 -8.48
C ASN A 94 -6.96 8.98 -7.40
N GLY A 95 -6.44 9.06 -6.16
CA GLY A 95 -7.10 9.69 -5.03
C GLY A 95 -8.23 8.85 -4.43
N GLU A 96 -8.35 7.57 -4.80
CA GLU A 96 -9.38 6.67 -4.30
C GLU A 96 -8.90 6.03 -2.99
N LEU A 97 -9.75 6.09 -1.96
CA LEU A 97 -9.46 5.47 -0.66
C LEU A 97 -9.70 3.96 -0.72
N MET A 98 -8.65 3.20 -0.42
CA MET A 98 -8.70 1.77 -0.15
C MET A 98 -8.72 1.53 1.35
N LYS A 99 -9.58 0.65 1.83
CA LYS A 99 -9.62 0.17 3.21
C LYS A 99 -9.45 -1.34 3.24
N ALA A 100 -8.73 -1.84 4.24
CA ALA A 100 -8.57 -3.27 4.42
C ALA A 100 -8.64 -3.65 5.90
N THR A 101 -9.08 -4.88 6.15
CA THR A 101 -9.10 -5.49 7.49
C THR A 101 -8.62 -6.93 7.40
N ALA A 102 -7.92 -7.39 8.44
CA ALA A 102 -7.51 -8.78 8.61
C ALA A 102 -7.17 -9.06 10.09
N LYS A 103 -7.05 -10.30 10.51
CA LYS A 103 -6.52 -10.63 11.84
C LYS A 103 -5.06 -10.23 11.96
N GLN A 104 -4.30 -10.36 10.87
CA GLN A 104 -2.90 -9.99 10.81
C GLN A 104 -2.60 -9.28 9.49
N ILE A 105 -1.79 -8.24 9.55
CA ILE A 105 -1.24 -7.49 8.41
C ILE A 105 0.27 -7.61 8.48
N VAL A 106 0.91 -8.10 7.41
CA VAL A 106 2.36 -8.19 7.32
C VAL A 106 2.84 -7.29 6.20
N TYR A 107 3.58 -6.25 6.54
CA TYR A 107 4.20 -5.33 5.60
C TYR A 107 5.66 -5.68 5.39
N PHE A 108 6.04 -6.06 4.19
CA PHE A 108 7.40 -6.30 3.75
C PHE A 108 7.94 -5.05 3.07
N LEU A 109 8.80 -4.32 3.76
CA LEU A 109 9.27 -3.01 3.30
C LEU A 109 10.13 -3.13 2.03
N ASN A 110 11.02 -4.13 1.99
CA ASN A 110 11.96 -4.33 0.87
C ASN A 110 11.27 -4.66 -0.46
N THR A 111 10.11 -5.32 -0.41
CA THR A 111 9.35 -5.72 -1.60
C THR A 111 8.09 -4.88 -1.80
N GLU A 112 7.78 -3.97 -0.87
CA GLU A 112 6.58 -3.14 -0.88
C GLU A 112 5.29 -3.96 -0.99
N GLN A 113 5.28 -5.11 -0.33
CA GLN A 113 4.14 -6.02 -0.30
C GLN A 113 3.46 -6.01 1.06
N ILE A 114 2.14 -6.02 1.05
CA ILE A 114 1.32 -6.21 2.23
C ILE A 114 0.55 -7.52 2.10
N ASN A 115 0.70 -8.40 3.08
CA ASN A 115 -0.10 -9.61 3.19
C ASN A 115 -1.17 -9.42 4.26
N LEU A 116 -2.41 -9.62 3.91
CA LEU A 116 -3.58 -9.62 4.78
C LEU A 116 -3.94 -11.07 5.07
N LEU A 117 -3.92 -11.47 6.33
CA LEU A 117 -4.07 -12.86 6.77
C LEU A 117 -5.20 -12.98 7.78
N GLY A 118 -6.05 -14.00 7.62
CA GLY A 118 -7.15 -14.29 8.52
C GLY A 118 -8.39 -13.43 8.30
N GLY A 119 -9.30 -13.90 7.44
CA GLY A 119 -10.54 -13.19 7.12
C GLY A 119 -10.31 -11.84 6.49
N ALA A 120 -9.39 -11.77 5.54
CA ALA A 120 -9.00 -10.55 4.86
C ALA A 120 -10.15 -9.96 4.03
N VAL A 121 -10.34 -8.66 4.13
CA VAL A 121 -11.30 -7.88 3.34
C VAL A 121 -10.60 -6.64 2.82
N ILE A 122 -10.75 -6.35 1.54
CA ILE A 122 -10.37 -5.09 0.91
C ILE A 122 -11.60 -4.47 0.28
N ASP A 123 -11.84 -3.20 0.60
CA ASP A 123 -12.91 -2.38 0.03
C ASP A 123 -12.28 -1.18 -0.72
N GLN A 124 -12.74 -0.98 -1.95
CA GLN A 124 -12.37 0.15 -2.83
C GLN A 124 -13.63 0.69 -3.50
N PRO A 125 -13.65 1.92 -4.02
CA PRO A 125 -14.81 2.47 -4.74
C PRO A 125 -15.28 1.61 -5.92
N ARG A 126 -14.38 0.84 -6.53
CA ARG A 126 -14.66 -0.01 -7.69
C ARG A 126 -15.04 -1.44 -7.35
N GLY A 127 -15.07 -1.79 -6.06
CA GLY A 127 -15.46 -3.12 -5.61
C GLY A 127 -14.70 -3.60 -4.38
N SER A 128 -14.94 -4.85 -4.01
CA SER A 128 -14.34 -5.46 -2.83
C SER A 128 -13.79 -6.86 -3.13
N MET A 129 -12.81 -7.27 -2.32
CA MET A 129 -12.26 -8.62 -2.34
C MET A 129 -12.24 -9.17 -0.91
N ARG A 130 -12.62 -10.45 -0.76
CA ARG A 130 -12.64 -11.18 0.52
C ARG A 130 -11.99 -12.53 0.35
N GLY A 131 -11.22 -12.96 1.35
CA GLY A 131 -10.57 -14.26 1.38
C GLY A 131 -9.79 -14.49 2.66
N GLU A 132 -9.23 -15.66 2.83
CA GLU A 132 -8.39 -15.97 4.00
C GLU A 132 -7.03 -15.27 3.88
N VAL A 133 -6.49 -15.21 2.66
CA VAL A 133 -5.23 -14.54 2.35
C VAL A 133 -5.41 -13.63 1.15
N ILE A 134 -5.04 -12.35 1.30
CA ILE A 134 -4.94 -11.38 0.20
C ILE A 134 -3.56 -10.73 0.26
N ARG A 135 -2.88 -10.68 -0.89
CA ARG A 135 -1.60 -9.99 -1.06
C ARG A 135 -1.81 -8.73 -1.88
N TYR A 136 -1.29 -7.64 -1.39
CA TYR A 136 -1.32 -6.33 -2.03
C TYR A 136 0.10 -5.88 -2.36
N ASP A 137 0.37 -5.66 -3.62
CA ASP A 137 1.61 -5.05 -4.10
C ASP A 137 1.38 -3.55 -4.23
N ILE A 138 2.01 -2.77 -3.35
CA ILE A 138 1.81 -1.31 -3.25
C ILE A 138 2.27 -0.63 -4.53
N LYS A 139 3.38 -1.10 -5.11
CA LYS A 139 4.01 -0.50 -6.28
C LYS A 139 3.13 -0.58 -7.53
N SER A 140 2.52 -1.75 -7.75
CA SER A 140 1.69 -2.00 -8.94
C SER A 140 0.20 -1.80 -8.69
N GLY A 141 -0.22 -1.65 -7.42
CA GLY A 141 -1.64 -1.66 -7.03
C GLY A 141 -2.32 -3.01 -7.18
N ARG A 142 -1.54 -4.09 -7.39
CA ARG A 142 -2.06 -5.43 -7.68
C ARG A 142 -2.53 -6.15 -6.44
N LEU A 143 -3.74 -6.70 -6.51
CA LEU A 143 -4.29 -7.59 -5.50
C LEU A 143 -4.26 -9.03 -6.00
N THR A 144 -3.78 -9.94 -5.15
CA THR A 144 -3.77 -11.38 -5.41
C THR A 144 -4.35 -12.09 -4.21
N GLY A 145 -5.29 -12.99 -4.43
CA GLY A 145 -5.89 -13.78 -3.35
C GLY A 145 -6.06 -15.24 -3.76
N GLY A 146 -6.23 -16.12 -2.78
CA GLY A 146 -6.34 -17.57 -2.99
C GLY A 146 -4.98 -18.26 -3.19
N GLY A 147 -5.02 -19.51 -3.67
CA GLY A 147 -3.82 -20.32 -3.88
C GLY A 147 -3.37 -21.12 -2.66
N ASP A 148 -4.07 -20.97 -1.53
CA ASP A 148 -3.90 -21.69 -0.27
C ASP A 148 -5.01 -22.73 -0.02
N GLY A 149 -5.83 -23.00 -1.05
CA GLY A 149 -7.03 -23.84 -0.95
C GLY A 149 -8.27 -23.07 -0.50
N SER A 150 -8.17 -21.83 -0.06
CA SER A 150 -9.33 -21.00 0.30
C SER A 150 -9.99 -20.36 -0.94
N ARG A 151 -11.27 -20.01 -0.80
CA ARG A 151 -12.03 -19.34 -1.85
C ARG A 151 -11.88 -17.83 -1.72
N ILE A 152 -11.80 -17.15 -2.87
CA ILE A 152 -11.88 -15.71 -2.97
C ILE A 152 -13.27 -15.31 -3.44
N GLN A 153 -13.82 -14.29 -2.80
CA GLN A 153 -15.04 -13.62 -3.24
C GLN A 153 -14.68 -12.20 -3.71
N MET A 154 -15.07 -11.87 -4.94
CA MET A 154 -14.90 -10.53 -5.49
C MET A 154 -16.26 -9.95 -5.85
N ARG A 155 -16.43 -8.66 -5.59
CA ARG A 155 -17.55 -7.86 -6.04
C ARG A 155 -17.00 -6.70 -6.86
N LEU A 156 -17.53 -6.50 -8.05
CA LEU A 156 -17.18 -5.38 -8.92
C LEU A 156 -18.38 -4.45 -9.04
N GLU A 157 -18.15 -3.16 -8.80
CA GLU A 157 -19.18 -2.15 -8.99
C GLU A 157 -19.21 -1.69 -10.45
N PRO A 158 -20.40 -1.51 -11.04
CA PRO A 158 -20.52 -1.00 -12.40
C PRO A 158 -19.97 0.42 -12.49
N LYS A 159 -19.42 0.79 -13.64
CA LYS A 159 -19.03 2.18 -13.90
C LYS A 159 -20.26 3.07 -13.76
N THR A 160 -20.22 4.01 -12.82
CA THR A 160 -21.26 5.04 -12.74
C THR A 160 -21.22 5.86 -14.02
N GLN A 161 -22.26 5.76 -14.85
CA GLN A 161 -22.39 6.66 -16.00
C GLN A 161 -22.53 8.07 -15.45
N ALA A 162 -21.58 8.94 -15.77
CA ALA A 162 -21.75 10.37 -15.49
C ALA A 162 -23.04 10.80 -16.19
N LYS A 163 -24.04 11.24 -15.42
CA LYS A 163 -25.22 11.91 -15.97
C LYS A 163 -24.70 13.13 -16.76
N LYS A 164 -24.93 13.08 -18.09
CA LYS A 164 -24.76 14.24 -18.96
C LYS A 164 -25.74 15.33 -18.56
#